data_60bfd9e4912e73a6f68f66bbf135111a
#
_entry.id   60bfd9e4912e73a6f68f66bbf135111a
#
_cell.length_a   1.000
_cell.length_b   1.000
_cell.length_c   1.000
_cell.angle_alpha   90.00
_cell.angle_beta   90.00
_cell.angle_gamma   90.00
#
_symmetry.space_group_name_H-M   'P 1'
#
loop_
_entity.id
_entity.type
_entity.pdbx_description
1 polymer ?
#
loop_
_entity_poly.entity_id
_entity_poly.type
_entity_poly.pdbx_seq_one_letter_code
_entity_poly.pdbx_strand_id
1 'polypeptide(L)'
;MASRKRTSGAPKATGLRQGLATYGDAGFSLFLRKAFIKAAGYTDDALDRPIVGITNTFSDFNPCHGNVPDLIESVKRGILLQGALPLVFPTISIHESFSHPTSMYLRNLMAMDTEEMVRAQPMDSVVMIGGCDKTLPAQIMAAASADHPAIVLPVGPMLVG
;
A
#
# COMPACT_ATOMS: atom_id res chain seq x y z
N MET A 1 41.00 -2.44 3.74
CA MET A 1 39.85 -1.57 3.41
C MET A 1 39.48 -1.78 1.96
N ALA A 2 38.45 -2.55 1.67
CA ALA A 2 38.01 -2.82 0.29
C ALA A 2 37.00 -1.74 -0.12
N SER A 3 37.37 -0.93 -1.11
CA SER A 3 36.52 0.09 -1.73
C SER A 3 35.33 -0.57 -2.44
N ARG A 4 34.12 -0.39 -1.89
CA ARG A 4 32.88 -0.82 -2.51
C ARG A 4 32.61 0.06 -3.74
N LYS A 5 32.95 -0.42 -4.95
CA LYS A 5 32.59 0.24 -6.21
C LYS A 5 31.07 0.42 -6.26
N ARG A 6 30.60 1.67 -6.21
CA ARG A 6 29.23 2.04 -6.60
C ARG A 6 29.09 1.75 -8.07
N THR A 7 28.41 0.68 -8.45
CA THR A 7 27.94 0.48 -9.81
C THR A 7 26.88 1.53 -10.07
N SER A 8 27.12 2.42 -11.02
CA SER A 8 26.12 3.36 -11.57
C SER A 8 25.12 2.52 -12.38
N GLY A 9 24.14 1.90 -11.69
CA GLY A 9 23.03 1.26 -12.34
C GLY A 9 22.13 2.30 -13.00
N ALA A 10 21.47 1.92 -14.12
CA ALA A 10 20.41 2.71 -14.73
C ALA A 10 19.37 3.08 -13.63
N PRO A 11 18.74 4.27 -13.73
CA PRO A 11 17.75 4.68 -12.74
C PRO A 11 16.67 3.61 -12.63
N LYS A 12 16.33 3.21 -11.39
CA LYS A 12 15.31 2.21 -11.11
C LYS A 12 13.97 2.71 -11.68
N ALA A 13 13.28 1.86 -12.45
CA ALA A 13 11.97 2.19 -12.97
C ALA A 13 10.99 2.49 -11.82
N THR A 14 10.15 3.51 -11.97
CA THR A 14 9.19 3.97 -10.97
C THR A 14 7.75 3.82 -11.45
N GLY A 15 6.81 3.76 -10.52
CA GLY A 15 5.39 3.72 -10.80
C GLY A 15 5.00 2.59 -11.76
N LEU A 16 4.15 2.87 -12.71
CA LEU A 16 3.64 1.88 -13.67
C LEU A 16 4.72 1.23 -14.54
N ARG A 17 5.93 1.77 -14.57
CA ARG A 17 7.05 1.20 -15.33
C ARG A 17 7.80 0.09 -14.61
N GLN A 18 7.45 -0.22 -13.37
CA GLN A 18 8.06 -1.31 -12.60
C GLN A 18 7.53 -2.67 -13.06
N GLY A 19 8.39 -3.69 -13.08
CA GLY A 19 7.99 -5.08 -13.28
C GLY A 19 7.17 -5.33 -14.56
N LEU A 20 7.56 -4.77 -15.71
CA LEU A 20 6.85 -4.89 -16.99
C LEU A 20 7.12 -6.23 -17.72
N ALA A 21 7.14 -7.35 -17.01
CA ALA A 21 7.48 -8.66 -17.58
C ALA A 21 6.25 -9.54 -17.87
N THR A 22 5.04 -9.12 -17.52
CA THR A 22 3.84 -9.98 -17.44
C THR A 22 3.41 -10.54 -18.82
N TYR A 23 3.59 -9.79 -19.90
CA TYR A 23 3.12 -10.17 -21.24
C TYR A 23 4.27 -10.32 -22.26
N GLY A 24 5.51 -10.47 -21.79
CA GLY A 24 6.68 -10.63 -22.65
C GLY A 24 7.12 -9.37 -23.42
N ASP A 25 6.25 -8.37 -23.57
CA ASP A 25 6.53 -7.08 -24.19
C ASP A 25 6.27 -5.95 -23.17
N ALA A 26 7.32 -5.18 -22.88
CA ALA A 26 7.25 -4.11 -21.88
C ALA A 26 6.37 -2.93 -22.34
N GLY A 27 6.36 -2.63 -23.64
CA GLY A 27 5.53 -1.56 -24.21
C GLY A 27 4.05 -1.91 -24.12
N PHE A 28 3.69 -3.12 -24.48
CA PHE A 28 2.32 -3.63 -24.39
C PHE A 28 1.85 -3.71 -22.92
N SER A 29 2.71 -4.22 -22.03
CA SER A 29 2.40 -4.25 -20.58
C SER A 29 2.14 -2.86 -20.01
N LEU A 30 2.94 -1.85 -20.37
CA LEU A 30 2.73 -0.47 -19.93
C LEU A 30 1.45 0.13 -20.54
N PHE A 31 1.18 -0.14 -21.81
CA PHE A 31 -0.05 0.28 -22.47
C PHE A 31 -1.28 -0.25 -21.74
N LEU A 32 -1.33 -1.54 -21.43
CA LEU A 32 -2.43 -2.15 -20.70
C LEU A 32 -2.62 -1.52 -19.31
N ARG A 33 -1.54 -1.35 -18.54
CA ARG A 33 -1.60 -0.71 -17.23
C ARG A 33 -2.20 0.70 -17.31
N LYS A 34 -1.71 1.51 -18.25
CA LYS A 34 -2.24 2.87 -18.46
C LYS A 34 -3.70 2.84 -18.87
N ALA A 35 -4.09 1.98 -19.80
CA ALA A 35 -5.46 1.88 -20.26
C ALA A 35 -6.45 1.55 -19.13
N PHE A 36 -6.12 0.57 -18.29
CA PHE A 36 -6.98 0.18 -17.17
C PHE A 36 -7.07 1.27 -16.08
N ILE A 37 -5.95 1.90 -15.72
CA ILE A 37 -5.99 2.95 -14.69
C ILE A 37 -6.64 4.23 -15.23
N LYS A 38 -6.48 4.55 -16.51
CA LYS A 38 -7.23 5.67 -17.17
C LYS A 38 -8.73 5.48 -17.09
N ALA A 39 -9.22 4.26 -17.14
CA ALA A 39 -10.65 3.97 -16.95
C ALA A 39 -11.14 4.39 -15.55
N ALA A 40 -10.26 4.52 -14.55
CA ALA A 40 -10.57 5.06 -13.24
C ALA A 40 -10.50 6.61 -13.16
N GLY A 41 -10.29 7.30 -14.30
CA GLY A 41 -10.32 8.76 -14.38
C GLY A 41 -8.96 9.47 -14.25
N TYR A 42 -7.85 8.74 -14.30
CA TYR A 42 -6.52 9.35 -14.22
C TYR A 42 -6.02 9.84 -15.59
N THR A 43 -5.27 10.95 -15.58
CA THR A 43 -4.63 11.52 -16.77
C THR A 43 -3.27 10.86 -17.06
N ASP A 44 -2.76 10.97 -18.28
CA ASP A 44 -1.43 10.43 -18.64
C ASP A 44 -0.32 11.02 -17.77
N ASP A 45 -0.37 12.31 -17.47
CA ASP A 45 0.58 12.99 -16.58
C ASP A 45 0.60 12.36 -15.17
N ALA A 46 -0.57 12.09 -14.59
CA ALA A 46 -0.66 11.42 -13.29
C ALA A 46 -0.05 10.00 -13.32
N LEU A 47 -0.23 9.28 -14.43
CA LEU A 47 0.25 7.90 -14.58
C LEU A 47 1.77 7.78 -14.80
N ASP A 48 2.44 8.87 -15.13
CA ASP A 48 3.92 8.91 -15.25
C ASP A 48 4.62 9.28 -13.92
N ARG A 49 3.86 9.56 -12.85
CA ARG A 49 4.39 9.91 -11.52
C ARG A 49 4.78 8.67 -10.71
N PRO A 50 5.64 8.83 -9.70
CA PRO A 50 5.84 7.80 -8.69
C PRO A 50 4.52 7.47 -8.00
N ILE A 51 4.31 6.19 -7.69
CA ILE A 51 3.09 5.70 -7.04
C ILE A 51 3.35 5.46 -5.56
N VAL A 52 2.49 6.04 -4.72
CA VAL A 52 2.45 5.75 -3.28
C VAL A 52 1.17 4.98 -2.99
N GLY A 53 1.32 3.72 -2.59
CA GLY A 53 0.20 2.89 -2.14
C GLY A 53 -0.35 3.36 -0.79
N ILE A 54 -1.64 3.21 -0.56
CA ILE A 54 -2.28 3.50 0.74
C ILE A 54 -3.13 2.30 1.11
N THR A 55 -2.85 1.64 2.23
CA THR A 55 -3.71 0.55 2.71
C THR A 55 -5.04 1.09 3.21
N ASN A 56 -6.12 0.45 2.77
CA ASN A 56 -7.46 0.70 3.31
C ASN A 56 -7.88 -0.48 4.20
N THR A 57 -7.88 -0.24 5.50
CA THR A 57 -8.31 -1.20 6.52
C THR A 57 -9.68 -0.87 7.10
N PHE A 58 -10.45 0.01 6.46
CA PHE A 58 -11.82 0.32 6.88
C PHE A 58 -12.70 -0.92 6.81
N SER A 59 -13.54 -1.08 7.83
CA SER A 59 -14.59 -2.09 7.88
C SER A 59 -15.64 -1.67 8.91
N ASP A 60 -16.90 -1.82 8.58
CA ASP A 60 -18.01 -1.59 9.53
C ASP A 60 -17.97 -2.54 10.73
N PHE A 61 -17.33 -3.70 10.58
CA PHE A 61 -17.06 -4.62 11.68
C PHE A 61 -15.85 -4.25 12.53
N ASN A 62 -15.18 -3.14 12.23
CA ASN A 62 -13.98 -2.72 12.96
C ASN A 62 -14.09 -1.24 13.40
N PRO A 63 -14.76 -0.97 14.54
CA PRO A 63 -14.95 0.42 15.04
C PRO A 63 -13.65 1.18 15.28
N CYS A 64 -12.53 0.46 15.54
CA CYS A 64 -11.21 1.08 15.67
C CYS A 64 -10.73 1.74 14.36
N HIS A 65 -11.29 1.35 13.23
CA HIS A 65 -10.91 1.86 11.92
C HIS A 65 -11.94 2.83 11.31
N GLY A 66 -12.90 3.31 12.10
CA GLY A 66 -13.97 4.20 11.62
C GLY A 66 -13.49 5.48 10.97
N ASN A 67 -12.33 6.00 11.36
CA ASN A 67 -11.73 7.23 10.81
C ASN A 67 -10.76 6.98 9.64
N VAL A 68 -10.55 5.73 9.23
CA VAL A 68 -9.63 5.38 8.12
C VAL A 68 -9.97 6.12 6.82
N PRO A 69 -11.25 6.26 6.40
CA PRO A 69 -11.58 7.00 5.19
C PRO A 69 -11.09 8.46 5.21
N ASP A 70 -11.24 9.16 6.33
CA ASP A 70 -10.81 10.56 6.48
C ASP A 70 -9.28 10.68 6.47
N LEU A 71 -8.59 9.72 7.09
CA LEU A 71 -7.13 9.63 7.05
C LEU A 71 -6.63 9.36 5.64
N ILE A 72 -7.26 8.46 4.89
CA ILE A 72 -6.93 8.20 3.48
C ILE A 72 -7.00 9.48 2.66
N GLU A 73 -8.07 10.25 2.78
CA GLU A 73 -8.22 11.51 2.03
C GLU A 73 -7.16 12.56 2.43
N SER A 74 -6.77 12.59 3.70
CA SER A 74 -5.70 13.47 4.17
C SER A 74 -4.33 13.05 3.63
N VAL A 75 -4.04 11.74 3.64
CA VAL A 75 -2.81 11.16 3.08
C VAL A 75 -2.73 11.38 1.57
N LYS A 76 -3.83 11.19 0.83
CA LYS A 76 -3.89 11.48 -0.62
C LYS A 76 -3.48 12.92 -0.92
N ARG A 77 -4.02 13.89 -0.17
CA ARG A 77 -3.66 15.31 -0.34
C ARG A 77 -2.17 15.54 -0.12
N GLY A 78 -1.60 14.96 0.92
CA GLY A 78 -0.16 15.07 1.21
C GLY A 78 0.72 14.49 0.09
N ILE A 79 0.35 13.32 -0.44
CA ILE A 79 1.07 12.66 -1.54
C ILE A 79 0.99 13.49 -2.82
N LEU A 80 -0.19 14.00 -3.16
CA LEU A 80 -0.40 14.84 -4.35
C LEU A 80 0.42 16.14 -4.29
N LEU A 81 0.54 16.75 -3.12
CA LEU A 81 1.37 17.95 -2.91
C LEU A 81 2.86 17.68 -3.17
N GLN A 82 3.31 16.44 -3.00
CA GLN A 82 4.69 16.04 -3.31
C GLN A 82 4.86 15.56 -4.77
N GLY A 83 3.82 15.67 -5.60
CA GLY A 83 3.89 15.31 -7.01
C GLY A 83 3.82 13.81 -7.31
N ALA A 84 3.50 12.97 -6.32
CA ALA A 84 3.30 11.54 -6.50
C ALA A 84 1.81 11.20 -6.71
N LEU A 85 1.53 9.99 -7.21
CA LEU A 85 0.19 9.47 -7.43
C LEU A 85 -0.23 8.57 -6.24
N PRO A 86 -1.24 8.94 -5.44
CA PRO A 86 -1.78 8.08 -4.39
C PRO A 86 -2.73 7.04 -4.97
N LEU A 87 -2.50 5.76 -4.70
CA LEU A 87 -3.41 4.67 -5.07
C LEU A 87 -3.79 3.87 -3.82
N VAL A 88 -5.09 3.78 -3.56
CA VAL A 88 -5.64 3.06 -2.40
C VAL A 88 -5.89 1.61 -2.77
N PHE A 89 -5.56 0.69 -1.88
CA PHE A 89 -5.85 -0.72 -2.03
C PHE A 89 -6.34 -1.33 -0.71
N PRO A 90 -7.25 -2.32 -0.75
CA PRO A 90 -7.78 -2.95 0.45
C PRO A 90 -6.78 -3.95 1.04
N THR A 91 -6.86 -4.12 2.36
CA THR A 91 -6.24 -5.23 3.09
C THR A 91 -7.24 -5.78 4.10
N ILE A 92 -6.98 -6.97 4.63
CA ILE A 92 -7.84 -7.58 5.65
C ILE A 92 -7.98 -6.65 6.85
N SER A 93 -9.22 -6.50 7.34
CA SER A 93 -9.55 -5.75 8.55
C SER A 93 -10.46 -6.59 9.45
N ILE A 94 -10.00 -6.92 10.64
CA ILE A 94 -10.68 -7.82 11.57
C ILE A 94 -10.63 -7.23 12.97
N HIS A 95 -11.78 -7.23 13.65
CA HIS A 95 -11.89 -6.83 15.06
C HIS A 95 -12.09 -8.04 15.97
N GLU A 96 -11.42 -8.06 17.12
CA GLU A 96 -11.45 -9.20 18.05
C GLU A 96 -12.87 -9.58 18.49
N SER A 97 -13.69 -8.58 18.82
CA SER A 97 -15.06 -8.83 19.35
C SER A 97 -16.00 -9.50 18.35
N PHE A 98 -15.69 -9.46 17.06
CA PHE A 98 -16.51 -10.06 16.00
C PHE A 98 -15.86 -11.27 15.34
N SER A 99 -14.63 -11.61 15.76
CA SER A 99 -13.86 -12.71 15.18
C SER A 99 -14.09 -14.01 15.95
N HIS A 100 -14.13 -15.13 15.23
CA HIS A 100 -14.24 -16.45 15.83
C HIS A 100 -13.18 -17.41 15.24
N PRO A 101 -12.42 -18.14 16.04
CA PRO A 101 -12.40 -18.13 17.51
C PRO A 101 -11.69 -16.91 18.11
N THR A 102 -10.77 -16.27 17.40
CA THR A 102 -10.06 -15.05 17.81
C THR A 102 -9.31 -14.44 16.63
N SER A 103 -9.21 -13.13 16.56
CA SER A 103 -8.44 -12.42 15.53
C SER A 103 -6.93 -12.69 15.61
N MET A 104 -6.43 -13.21 16.73
CA MET A 104 -5.02 -13.54 16.94
C MET A 104 -4.50 -14.54 15.90
N TYR A 105 -5.30 -15.55 15.55
CA TYR A 105 -4.91 -16.55 14.54
C TYR A 105 -4.86 -15.98 13.13
N LEU A 106 -5.54 -14.86 12.89
CA LEU A 106 -5.62 -14.23 11.58
C LEU A 106 -4.58 -13.11 11.38
N ARG A 107 -3.86 -12.73 12.44
CA ARG A 107 -2.85 -11.65 12.36
C ARG A 107 -1.77 -11.96 11.32
N ASN A 108 -1.27 -13.19 11.27
CA ASN A 108 -0.27 -13.57 10.29
C ASN A 108 -0.83 -13.57 8.86
N LEU A 109 -2.09 -14.00 8.68
CA LEU A 109 -2.77 -13.92 7.40
C LEU A 109 -2.91 -12.46 6.94
N MET A 110 -3.27 -11.53 7.84
CA MET A 110 -3.30 -10.10 7.54
C MET A 110 -1.93 -9.56 7.10
N ALA A 111 -0.85 -10.02 7.74
CA ALA A 111 0.51 -9.63 7.35
C ALA A 111 0.85 -10.17 5.96
N MET A 112 0.55 -11.41 5.66
CA MET A 112 0.77 -12.03 4.36
C MET A 112 -0.05 -11.35 3.26
N ASP A 113 -1.34 -11.08 3.51
CA ASP A 113 -2.22 -10.35 2.59
C ASP A 113 -1.64 -8.98 2.24
N THR A 114 -1.26 -8.20 3.26
CA THR A 114 -0.67 -6.88 3.05
C THR A 114 0.66 -6.95 2.30
N GLU A 115 1.54 -7.91 2.63
CA GLU A 115 2.81 -8.12 1.94
C GLU A 115 2.60 -8.44 0.46
N GLU A 116 1.70 -9.38 0.15
CA GLU A 116 1.40 -9.78 -1.23
C GLU A 116 0.82 -8.61 -2.05
N MET A 117 -0.07 -7.81 -1.46
CA MET A 117 -0.61 -6.62 -2.11
C MET A 117 0.49 -5.59 -2.42
N VAL A 118 1.44 -5.39 -1.51
CA VAL A 118 2.58 -4.48 -1.71
C VAL A 118 3.53 -5.00 -2.79
N ARG A 119 3.81 -6.32 -2.81
CA ARG A 119 4.70 -6.93 -3.79
C ARG A 119 4.11 -7.03 -5.19
N ALA A 120 2.80 -7.29 -5.28
CA ALA A 120 2.12 -7.54 -6.55
C ALA A 120 1.88 -6.26 -7.36
N GLN A 121 1.81 -5.10 -6.71
CA GLN A 121 1.41 -3.86 -7.36
C GLN A 121 2.62 -2.93 -7.61
N PRO A 122 2.60 -2.15 -8.69
CA PRO A 122 3.73 -1.31 -9.09
C PRO A 122 3.75 0.00 -8.27
N MET A 123 4.03 -0.07 -6.98
CA MET A 123 4.18 1.09 -6.11
C MET A 123 5.64 1.34 -5.74
N ASP A 124 6.01 2.59 -5.49
CA ASP A 124 7.37 3.01 -5.10
C ASP A 124 7.54 3.06 -3.58
N SER A 125 6.43 3.30 -2.87
CA SER A 125 6.36 3.29 -1.41
C SER A 125 4.91 3.09 -0.96
N VAL A 126 4.70 2.86 0.34
CA VAL A 126 3.37 2.60 0.88
C VAL A 126 3.15 3.35 2.19
N VAL A 127 1.95 3.91 2.36
CA VAL A 127 1.44 4.37 3.66
C VAL A 127 0.46 3.32 4.17
N MET A 128 0.79 2.72 5.30
CA MET A 128 0.01 1.67 5.92
C MET A 128 -0.83 2.26 7.05
N ILE A 129 -2.15 2.37 6.84
CA ILE A 129 -3.09 2.91 7.81
C ILE A 129 -3.75 1.75 8.55
N GLY A 130 -3.67 1.74 9.87
CA GLY A 130 -4.29 0.69 10.67
C GLY A 130 -4.31 1.01 12.14
N GLY A 131 -5.15 0.30 12.85
CA GLY A 131 -5.30 0.41 14.30
C GLY A 131 -5.42 -0.96 14.96
N CYS A 132 -5.82 -0.95 16.22
CA CYS A 132 -5.94 -2.17 17.02
C CYS A 132 -4.64 -2.95 17.20
N ASP A 133 -4.72 -3.90 18.08
CA ASP A 133 -3.61 -4.75 18.51
C ASP A 133 -3.26 -5.89 17.54
N LYS A 134 -4.03 -6.06 16.46
CA LYS A 134 -3.76 -7.08 15.41
C LYS A 134 -3.37 -6.44 14.08
N THR A 135 -4.13 -5.47 13.59
CA THR A 135 -3.90 -4.86 12.27
C THR A 135 -2.59 -4.08 12.23
N LEU A 136 -2.31 -3.27 13.26
CA LEU A 136 -1.07 -2.48 13.30
C LEU A 136 0.19 -3.36 13.30
N PRO A 137 0.33 -4.37 14.18
CA PRO A 137 1.45 -5.31 14.11
C PRO A 137 1.52 -6.07 12.79
N ALA A 138 0.38 -6.47 12.20
CA ALA A 138 0.35 -7.16 10.92
C ALA A 138 0.94 -6.31 9.79
N GLN A 139 0.61 -5.02 9.75
CA GLN A 139 1.16 -4.09 8.77
C GLN A 139 2.66 -3.84 8.97
N ILE A 140 3.13 -3.74 10.23
CA ILE A 140 4.56 -3.62 10.52
C ILE A 140 5.31 -4.88 10.07
N MET A 141 4.75 -6.06 10.32
CA MET A 141 5.30 -7.33 9.85
C MET A 141 5.39 -7.38 8.33
N ALA A 142 4.32 -6.98 7.64
CA ALA A 142 4.27 -6.91 6.18
C ALA A 142 5.30 -5.91 5.62
N ALA A 143 5.44 -4.73 6.21
CA ALA A 143 6.42 -3.73 5.82
C ALA A 143 7.85 -4.27 5.92
N ALA A 144 8.17 -4.92 7.04
CA ALA A 144 9.49 -5.51 7.27
C ALA A 144 9.78 -6.67 6.30
N SER A 145 8.79 -7.51 6.01
CA SER A 145 8.94 -8.66 5.12
C SER A 145 9.03 -8.24 3.65
N ALA A 146 8.22 -7.27 3.22
CA ALA A 146 8.23 -6.77 1.85
C ALA A 146 9.52 -6.04 1.47
N ASP A 147 10.28 -5.55 2.45
CA ASP A 147 11.48 -4.72 2.24
C ASP A 147 11.19 -3.53 1.30
N HIS A 148 10.06 -2.87 1.54
CA HIS A 148 9.56 -1.78 0.71
C HIS A 148 9.50 -0.49 1.55
N PRO A 149 9.83 0.70 0.99
CA PRO A 149 9.71 1.95 1.72
C PRO A 149 8.29 2.14 2.26
N ALA A 150 8.13 2.21 3.57
CA ALA A 150 6.83 2.25 4.21
C ALA A 150 6.77 3.26 5.36
N ILE A 151 5.60 3.87 5.52
CA ILE A 151 5.23 4.66 6.70
C ILE A 151 3.99 3.99 7.30
N VAL A 152 4.03 3.71 8.59
CA VAL A 152 2.87 3.19 9.33
C VAL A 152 2.17 4.34 10.05
N LEU A 153 0.89 4.53 9.75
CA LEU A 153 0.04 5.58 10.32
C LEU A 153 -1.03 4.95 11.22
N PRO A 154 -0.88 5.02 12.55
CA PRO A 154 -1.90 4.55 13.47
C PRO A 154 -3.16 5.41 13.41
N VAL A 155 -4.34 4.77 13.46
CA VAL A 155 -5.64 5.46 13.44
C VAL A 155 -5.99 6.18 14.76
N GLY A 156 -5.23 5.91 15.83
CA GLY A 156 -5.53 6.42 17.17
C GLY A 156 -6.50 5.55 17.96
N PRO A 157 -6.95 6.02 19.13
CA PRO A 157 -7.91 5.30 19.96
C PRO A 157 -9.32 5.36 19.35
N MET A 158 -10.10 4.33 19.61
CA MET A 158 -11.53 4.29 19.31
C MET A 158 -12.27 5.37 20.11
N LEU A 159 -13.32 5.93 19.54
CA LEU A 159 -14.22 6.82 20.28
C LEU A 159 -14.89 6.05 21.42
N VAL A 160 -15.12 6.76 22.54
CA VAL A 160 -15.89 6.18 23.66
C VAL A 160 -17.35 6.08 23.24
N GLY A 161 -17.93 4.90 23.38
CA GLY A 161 -19.34 4.63 23.12
C GLY A 161 -20.25 5.08 24.27
#